data_44f9a6a1e83067afaddbb0f1feb65d6a
#
_entry.id   44f9a6a1e83067afaddbb0f1feb65d6a
#
_cell.length_a   1.000
_cell.length_b   1.000
_cell.length_c   1.000
_cell.angle_alpha   90.00
_cell.angle_beta   90.00
_cell.angle_gamma   90.00
#
_symmetry.space_group_name_H-M   'P 1'
#
loop_
_entity.id
_entity.type
_entity.pdbx_description
1 polymer ?
#
loop_
_entity_poly.entity_id
_entity_poly.type
_entity_poly.pdbx_seq_one_letter_code
_entity_poly.pdbx_strand_id
1 'polypeptide(L)'
;MVELAGIIILGILAQWVAWRFKIPAILPLILIGLLVGPVASEFLTDDNSKYIEPIWNGTKGLFPGESLYYFVSLAISIILFEGGLTLKRNEIKNVGPVITKLITLGSAVTFFGAGFIAHYIFELSWELSFLFSGLIIVTGPTVITPILRNIPLRKDISAVLKWEGILIDPIGALVAVLVFEFISVGGGSGFTKTALSEFGKIILFGTSFGFTFAHALTFVINKKWIPHYLLNVVSLSVVLLVFVQSETFAHESGLLAVVVMGMVLGNGKLKNLKELLYFKESLSVLLISILFILLSANINMVDLMLLYNWKTALLFFLIVFIIRPLGVFISTYKSNLKFNEKLFISWVGPRGIVAAGIASLFGSKLLKQGVEGAEYITPLVFMIVLGTVLLNATTARLFAKIVGVFLKNSEGILIVGASKASRLIANYLQNFGKRVVLIDANTTFVEESNKLGLEAYVVNIYDDDLTDNIELNDIGYLLALSGSDAVNKFAINNFATTLANMVHFV
;
A
#
# COMPACT_ATOMS: atom_id res chain seq x y z
N MET A 1 19.13 4.15 -23.17
CA MET A 1 19.13 5.47 -22.49
C MET A 1 17.79 6.19 -22.65
N VAL A 2 17.26 6.29 -23.86
CA VAL A 2 15.98 6.97 -24.17
C VAL A 2 14.81 6.34 -23.39
N GLU A 3 14.72 5.02 -23.35
CA GLU A 3 13.66 4.30 -22.64
C GLU A 3 13.66 4.58 -21.12
N LEU A 4 14.85 4.53 -20.48
CA LEU A 4 14.95 4.78 -19.04
C LEU A 4 14.61 6.24 -18.68
N ALA A 5 15.12 7.20 -19.47
CA ALA A 5 14.78 8.61 -19.30
C ALA A 5 13.30 8.85 -19.59
N GLY A 6 12.74 8.19 -20.62
CA GLY A 6 11.33 8.25 -20.97
C GLY A 6 10.41 7.78 -19.85
N ILE A 7 10.72 6.67 -19.19
CA ILE A 7 9.94 6.17 -18.04
C ILE A 7 9.90 7.20 -16.92
N ILE A 8 11.04 7.79 -16.57
CA ILE A 8 11.12 8.77 -15.49
C ILE A 8 10.32 10.03 -15.85
N ILE A 9 10.53 10.57 -17.05
CA ILE A 9 9.85 11.78 -17.51
C ILE A 9 8.33 11.56 -17.58
N LEU A 10 7.90 10.48 -18.23
CA LEU A 10 6.48 10.13 -18.37
C LEU A 10 5.85 9.84 -17.00
N GLY A 11 6.60 9.20 -16.09
CA GLY A 11 6.18 8.95 -14.73
C GLY A 11 5.91 10.23 -13.94
N ILE A 12 6.84 11.18 -13.99
CA ILE A 12 6.66 12.49 -13.32
C ILE A 12 5.52 13.29 -13.96
N LEU A 13 5.40 13.28 -15.29
CA LEU A 13 4.27 13.91 -15.99
C LEU A 13 2.94 13.30 -15.58
N ALA A 14 2.85 11.98 -15.46
CA ALA A 14 1.66 11.28 -14.99
C ALA A 14 1.27 11.71 -13.57
N GLN A 15 2.25 11.82 -12.67
CA GLN A 15 2.04 12.30 -11.29
C GLN A 15 1.52 13.75 -11.29
N TRP A 16 2.12 14.62 -12.11
CA TRP A 16 1.67 16.01 -12.23
C TRP A 16 0.23 16.12 -12.79
N VAL A 17 -0.09 15.35 -13.82
CA VAL A 17 -1.46 15.27 -14.38
C VAL A 17 -2.44 14.80 -13.31
N ALA A 18 -2.09 13.74 -12.58
CA ALA A 18 -2.91 13.21 -11.50
C ALA A 18 -3.22 14.27 -10.43
N TRP A 19 -2.19 14.98 -9.99
CA TRP A 19 -2.32 16.08 -9.03
C TRP A 19 -3.22 17.21 -9.58
N ARG A 20 -3.02 17.61 -10.84
CA ARG A 20 -3.78 18.68 -11.48
C ARG A 20 -5.27 18.38 -11.61
N PHE A 21 -5.60 17.13 -11.96
CA PHE A 21 -6.99 16.68 -12.15
C PHE A 21 -7.61 16.05 -10.90
N LYS A 22 -6.87 15.97 -9.78
CA LYS A 22 -7.30 15.34 -8.52
C LYS A 22 -7.76 13.88 -8.71
N ILE A 23 -7.05 13.13 -9.57
CA ILE A 23 -7.26 11.70 -9.80
C ILE A 23 -6.10 10.91 -9.20
N PRO A 24 -6.29 9.62 -8.86
CA PRO A 24 -5.17 8.78 -8.40
C PRO A 24 -4.09 8.64 -9.48
N ALA A 25 -2.83 8.84 -9.10
CA ALA A 25 -1.69 8.87 -10.03
C ALA A 25 -1.50 7.55 -10.80
N ILE A 26 -1.91 6.44 -10.21
CA ILE A 26 -1.80 5.11 -10.80
C ILE A 26 -2.55 5.01 -12.13
N LEU A 27 -3.68 5.72 -12.26
CA LEU A 27 -4.50 5.68 -13.48
C LEU A 27 -3.73 6.19 -14.70
N PRO A 28 -3.17 7.43 -14.73
CA PRO A 28 -2.36 7.86 -15.86
C PRO A 28 -1.07 7.05 -16.03
N LEU A 29 -0.47 6.53 -14.95
CA LEU A 29 0.73 5.69 -15.05
C LEU A 29 0.46 4.38 -15.81
N ILE A 30 -0.62 3.69 -15.49
CA ILE A 30 -1.04 2.48 -16.21
C ILE A 30 -1.36 2.80 -17.67
N LEU A 31 -2.13 3.85 -17.92
CA LEU A 31 -2.48 4.25 -19.29
C LEU A 31 -1.25 4.55 -20.14
N ILE A 32 -0.29 5.29 -19.61
CA ILE A 32 0.98 5.56 -20.28
C ILE A 32 1.75 4.26 -20.53
N GLY A 33 1.85 3.38 -19.53
CA GLY A 33 2.53 2.10 -19.70
C GLY A 33 1.90 1.22 -20.80
N LEU A 34 0.58 1.15 -20.86
CA LEU A 34 -0.13 0.46 -21.96
C LEU A 34 0.10 1.12 -23.31
N LEU A 35 0.12 2.46 -23.38
CA LEU A 35 0.36 3.20 -24.63
C LEU A 35 1.77 2.97 -25.18
N VAL A 36 2.80 3.00 -24.33
CA VAL A 36 4.20 2.83 -24.76
C VAL A 36 4.61 1.35 -24.88
N GLY A 37 3.80 0.44 -24.36
CA GLY A 37 4.00 -1.01 -24.42
C GLY A 37 3.11 -1.67 -25.49
N PRO A 38 2.06 -2.42 -25.07
CA PRO A 38 1.26 -3.24 -25.99
C PRO A 38 0.53 -2.44 -27.09
N VAL A 39 0.04 -1.24 -26.80
CA VAL A 39 -0.65 -0.41 -27.80
C VAL A 39 0.35 0.10 -28.84
N ALA A 40 1.56 0.49 -28.42
CA ALA A 40 2.60 0.91 -29.37
C ALA A 40 2.99 -0.21 -30.32
N SER A 41 3.19 -1.42 -29.83
CA SER A 41 3.59 -2.57 -30.66
C SER A 41 2.53 -2.98 -31.69
N GLU A 42 1.25 -2.75 -31.41
CA GLU A 42 0.18 -3.17 -32.32
C GLU A 42 -0.26 -2.09 -33.30
N PHE A 43 -0.29 -0.81 -32.84
CA PHE A 43 -0.92 0.26 -33.60
C PHE A 43 0.01 1.39 -34.02
N LEU A 44 1.20 1.54 -33.43
CA LEU A 44 2.05 2.72 -33.60
C LEU A 44 3.40 2.42 -34.24
N THR A 45 3.84 1.15 -34.28
CA THR A 45 5.13 0.75 -34.86
C THR A 45 4.92 -0.28 -35.95
N ASP A 46 5.62 -0.08 -37.09
CA ASP A 46 5.55 -0.99 -38.27
C ASP A 46 6.26 -2.33 -38.00
N ASP A 47 7.19 -2.36 -37.05
CA ASP A 47 8.00 -3.53 -36.68
C ASP A 47 7.49 -4.32 -35.48
N ASN A 48 6.24 -4.04 -35.03
CA ASN A 48 5.63 -4.62 -33.85
C ASN A 48 6.48 -4.48 -32.56
N SER A 49 7.37 -3.49 -32.52
CA SER A 49 8.21 -3.24 -31.35
C SER A 49 7.54 -2.27 -30.38
N LYS A 50 7.73 -2.50 -29.07
CA LYS A 50 7.29 -1.55 -28.04
C LYS A 50 8.21 -0.32 -28.02
N TYR A 51 7.70 0.86 -27.68
CA TYR A 51 8.54 2.03 -27.39
C TYR A 51 9.41 1.82 -26.15
N ILE A 52 8.83 1.18 -25.14
CA ILE A 52 9.52 0.76 -23.93
C ILE A 52 9.40 -0.76 -23.84
N GLU A 53 10.52 -1.46 -23.98
CA GLU A 53 10.64 -2.90 -23.81
C GLU A 53 11.24 -3.20 -22.43
N PRO A 54 10.44 -3.62 -21.44
CA PRO A 54 10.97 -3.87 -20.09
C PRO A 54 11.96 -5.01 -20.02
N ILE A 55 11.67 -6.12 -20.70
CA ILE A 55 12.54 -7.30 -20.71
C ILE A 55 13.35 -7.33 -22.00
N TRP A 56 14.64 -7.64 -21.87
CA TRP A 56 15.55 -7.77 -23.01
C TRP A 56 15.16 -8.94 -23.91
N ASN A 57 14.85 -8.66 -25.16
CA ASN A 57 14.41 -9.64 -26.17
C ASN A 57 15.51 -10.08 -27.17
N GLY A 58 16.77 -9.75 -26.91
CA GLY A 58 17.91 -10.01 -27.79
C GLY A 58 18.38 -8.81 -28.59
N THR A 59 17.53 -7.81 -28.81
CA THR A 59 17.83 -6.57 -29.58
C THR A 59 17.56 -5.31 -28.79
N LYS A 60 16.44 -5.27 -28.08
CA LYS A 60 15.98 -4.16 -27.23
C LYS A 60 15.58 -4.65 -25.85
N GLY A 61 15.49 -3.75 -24.90
CA GLY A 61 14.98 -3.97 -23.56
C GLY A 61 15.87 -3.40 -22.47
N LEU A 62 15.30 -3.19 -21.31
CA LEU A 62 15.98 -2.58 -20.17
C LEU A 62 16.61 -3.62 -19.24
N PHE A 63 15.92 -4.72 -19.00
CA PHE A 63 16.30 -5.71 -17.98
C PHE A 63 16.54 -7.08 -18.60
N PRO A 64 17.77 -7.63 -18.54
CA PRO A 64 18.05 -8.97 -19.02
C PRO A 64 17.52 -10.04 -18.07
N GLY A 65 16.94 -11.11 -18.62
CA GLY A 65 16.51 -12.29 -17.86
C GLY A 65 15.52 -11.98 -16.72
N GLU A 66 15.88 -12.32 -15.50
CA GLU A 66 15.06 -12.10 -14.30
C GLU A 66 15.34 -10.76 -13.59
N SER A 67 16.20 -9.91 -14.16
CA SER A 67 16.63 -8.65 -13.52
C SER A 67 15.48 -7.67 -13.30
N LEU A 68 14.43 -7.70 -14.14
CA LEU A 68 13.23 -6.91 -13.91
C LEU A 68 12.56 -7.30 -12.57
N TYR A 69 12.46 -8.60 -12.29
CA TYR A 69 11.90 -9.09 -11.03
C TYR A 69 12.70 -8.61 -9.81
N TYR A 70 14.03 -8.71 -9.86
CA TYR A 70 14.88 -8.22 -8.77
C TYR A 70 14.72 -6.71 -8.55
N PHE A 71 14.66 -5.93 -9.63
CA PHE A 71 14.40 -4.50 -9.54
C PHE A 71 13.03 -4.21 -8.91
N VAL A 72 11.99 -4.91 -9.35
CA VAL A 72 10.62 -4.79 -8.81
C VAL A 72 10.61 -5.12 -7.32
N SER A 73 11.23 -6.22 -6.90
CA SER A 73 11.30 -6.65 -5.50
C SER A 73 12.01 -5.63 -4.61
N LEU A 74 13.17 -5.09 -5.06
CA LEU A 74 13.89 -4.04 -4.34
C LEU A 74 13.07 -2.75 -4.23
N ALA A 75 12.41 -2.34 -5.31
CA ALA A 75 11.56 -1.15 -5.30
C ALA A 75 10.37 -1.31 -4.34
N ILE A 76 9.71 -2.48 -4.36
CA ILE A 76 8.61 -2.81 -3.46
C ILE A 76 9.09 -2.82 -2.00
N SER A 77 10.28 -3.35 -1.71
CA SER A 77 10.83 -3.37 -0.34
C SER A 77 10.97 -1.96 0.24
N ILE A 78 11.39 -0.99 -0.56
CA ILE A 78 11.48 0.43 -0.16
C ILE A 78 10.09 1.02 0.10
N ILE A 79 9.14 0.76 -0.78
CA ILE A 79 7.77 1.25 -0.66
C ILE A 79 7.07 0.64 0.56
N LEU A 80 7.24 -0.65 0.81
CA LEU A 80 6.67 -1.33 1.98
C LEU A 80 7.31 -0.85 3.28
N PHE A 81 8.60 -0.57 3.28
CA PHE A 81 9.27 0.06 4.43
C PHE A 81 8.65 1.43 4.75
N GLU A 82 8.44 2.28 3.75
CA GLU A 82 7.74 3.56 3.94
C GLU A 82 6.32 3.35 4.44
N GLY A 83 5.57 2.43 3.84
CA GLY A 83 4.27 2.03 4.33
C GLY A 83 4.30 1.66 5.80
N GLY A 84 5.25 0.81 6.21
CA GLY A 84 5.48 0.41 7.59
C GLY A 84 5.76 1.60 8.54
N LEU A 85 6.59 2.57 8.10
CA LEU A 85 6.87 3.79 8.88
C LEU A 85 5.60 4.62 9.18
N THR A 86 4.64 4.61 8.27
CA THR A 86 3.38 5.36 8.41
C THR A 86 2.36 4.67 9.30
N LEU A 87 2.54 3.38 9.63
CA LEU A 87 1.63 2.62 10.48
C LEU A 87 1.82 2.99 11.96
N LYS A 88 0.87 3.72 12.52
CA LYS A 88 0.93 4.13 13.93
C LYS A 88 0.13 3.19 14.82
N ARG A 89 0.78 2.68 15.88
CA ARG A 89 0.17 1.75 16.86
C ARG A 89 -1.12 2.29 17.48
N ASN A 90 -1.26 3.60 17.59
CA ASN A 90 -2.46 4.23 18.12
C ASN A 90 -3.67 4.11 17.19
N GLU A 91 -3.48 3.90 15.88
CA GLU A 91 -4.56 3.73 14.90
C GLU A 91 -5.30 2.40 15.07
N ILE A 92 -4.59 1.35 15.52
CA ILE A 92 -5.15 -0.01 15.63
C ILE A 92 -5.91 -0.29 16.93
N LYS A 93 -5.91 0.62 17.90
CA LYS A 93 -6.56 0.34 19.21
C LYS A 93 -8.02 -0.10 19.07
N ASN A 94 -8.76 0.51 18.14
CA ASN A 94 -10.20 0.24 17.95
C ASN A 94 -10.48 -0.77 16.84
N VAL A 95 -9.60 -0.91 15.86
CA VAL A 95 -9.82 -1.68 14.62
C VAL A 95 -8.90 -2.89 14.45
N GLY A 96 -7.96 -3.10 15.36
CA GLY A 96 -7.00 -4.21 15.31
C GLY A 96 -7.63 -5.60 15.10
N PRO A 97 -8.68 -5.99 15.83
CA PRO A 97 -9.35 -7.27 15.62
C PRO A 97 -9.97 -7.41 14.22
N VAL A 98 -10.44 -6.30 13.63
CA VAL A 98 -10.98 -6.27 12.26
C VAL A 98 -9.87 -6.50 11.25
N ILE A 99 -8.74 -5.79 11.41
CA ILE A 99 -7.57 -5.93 10.55
C ILE A 99 -7.04 -7.37 10.59
N THR A 100 -6.85 -7.94 11.77
CA THR A 100 -6.39 -9.34 11.91
C THR A 100 -7.33 -10.33 11.22
N LYS A 101 -8.65 -10.17 11.36
CA LYS A 101 -9.62 -11.04 10.68
C LYS A 101 -9.63 -10.84 9.17
N LEU A 102 -9.46 -9.61 8.67
CA LEU A 102 -9.35 -9.36 7.23
C LEU A 102 -8.13 -10.05 6.63
N ILE A 103 -6.99 -9.97 7.31
CA ILE A 103 -5.74 -10.58 6.86
C ILE A 103 -5.80 -12.12 6.95
N THR A 104 -6.54 -12.69 7.89
CA THR A 104 -6.65 -14.15 8.06
C THR A 104 -7.89 -14.73 7.38
N LEU A 105 -9.07 -14.44 7.89
CA LEU A 105 -10.33 -14.98 7.34
C LEU A 105 -10.66 -14.42 5.96
N GLY A 106 -10.43 -13.11 5.74
CA GLY A 106 -10.66 -12.48 4.44
C GLY A 106 -9.76 -13.06 3.37
N SER A 107 -8.48 -13.32 3.69
CA SER A 107 -7.54 -14.00 2.80
C SER A 107 -7.94 -15.43 2.52
N ALA A 108 -8.36 -16.19 3.53
CA ALA A 108 -8.84 -17.55 3.36
C ALA A 108 -10.07 -17.61 2.44
N VAL A 109 -11.04 -16.70 2.63
CA VAL A 109 -12.22 -16.60 1.75
C VAL A 109 -11.81 -16.27 0.31
N THR A 110 -10.85 -15.37 0.13
CA THR A 110 -10.33 -15.04 -1.21
C THR A 110 -9.59 -16.22 -1.81
N PHE A 111 -8.72 -16.86 -1.06
CA PHE A 111 -7.93 -18.01 -1.51
C PHE A 111 -8.81 -19.16 -2.01
N PHE A 112 -9.68 -19.63 -1.15
CA PHE A 112 -10.57 -20.74 -1.53
C PHE A 112 -11.61 -20.31 -2.56
N GLY A 113 -12.29 -19.19 -2.34
CA GLY A 113 -13.35 -18.74 -3.23
C GLY A 113 -12.87 -18.44 -4.64
N ALA A 114 -11.78 -17.69 -4.80
CA ALA A 114 -11.25 -17.39 -6.13
C ALA A 114 -10.59 -18.61 -6.78
N GLY A 115 -9.96 -19.51 -6.00
CA GLY A 115 -9.43 -20.77 -6.49
C GLY A 115 -10.53 -21.67 -7.07
N PHE A 116 -11.63 -21.88 -6.35
CA PHE A 116 -12.79 -22.60 -6.87
C PHE A 116 -13.36 -21.96 -8.15
N ILE A 117 -13.53 -20.64 -8.17
CA ILE A 117 -14.06 -19.93 -9.33
C ILE A 117 -13.14 -20.09 -10.54
N ALA A 118 -11.82 -19.95 -10.36
CA ALA A 118 -10.85 -20.11 -11.44
C ALA A 118 -10.87 -21.53 -12.02
N HIS A 119 -10.92 -22.54 -11.14
CA HIS A 119 -11.01 -23.96 -11.58
C HIS A 119 -12.25 -24.22 -12.44
N TYR A 120 -13.44 -23.82 -11.98
CA TYR A 120 -14.68 -24.14 -12.69
C TYR A 120 -14.92 -23.27 -13.93
N ILE A 121 -14.40 -22.03 -13.99
CA ILE A 121 -14.59 -21.14 -15.13
C ILE A 121 -13.57 -21.39 -16.24
N PHE A 122 -12.28 -21.53 -15.86
CA PHE A 122 -11.18 -21.69 -16.81
C PHE A 122 -10.72 -23.12 -16.99
N GLU A 123 -11.30 -24.07 -16.23
CA GLU A 123 -10.92 -25.50 -16.27
C GLU A 123 -9.43 -25.73 -15.96
N LEU A 124 -8.83 -24.78 -15.23
CA LEU A 124 -7.45 -24.90 -14.77
C LEU A 124 -7.30 -26.04 -13.75
N SER A 125 -6.11 -26.62 -13.65
CA SER A 125 -5.81 -27.55 -12.57
C SER A 125 -6.03 -26.90 -11.20
N TRP A 126 -6.27 -27.70 -10.16
CA TRP A 126 -6.45 -27.16 -8.80
C TRP A 126 -5.24 -26.38 -8.33
N GLU A 127 -4.05 -26.87 -8.66
CA GLU A 127 -2.78 -26.26 -8.31
C GLU A 127 -2.65 -24.85 -8.90
N LEU A 128 -2.89 -24.70 -10.21
CA LEU A 128 -2.85 -23.40 -10.89
C LEU A 128 -3.96 -22.47 -10.42
N SER A 129 -5.14 -23.00 -10.14
CA SER A 129 -6.26 -22.23 -9.61
C SER A 129 -5.96 -21.66 -8.22
N PHE A 130 -5.30 -22.44 -7.36
CA PHE A 130 -4.85 -21.98 -6.05
C PHE A 130 -3.63 -21.08 -6.13
N LEU A 131 -2.74 -21.27 -7.10
CA LEU A 131 -1.65 -20.31 -7.38
C LEU A 131 -2.22 -18.94 -7.77
N PHE A 132 -3.15 -18.92 -8.73
CA PHE A 132 -3.85 -17.69 -9.12
C PHE A 132 -4.51 -17.03 -7.92
N SER A 133 -5.27 -17.78 -7.12
CA SER A 133 -5.96 -17.21 -5.97
C SER A 133 -4.99 -16.71 -4.89
N GLY A 134 -3.88 -17.40 -4.64
CA GLY A 134 -2.81 -16.97 -3.75
C GLY A 134 -2.22 -15.61 -4.15
N LEU A 135 -1.96 -15.44 -5.44
CA LEU A 135 -1.46 -14.18 -6.00
C LEU A 135 -2.43 -13.02 -5.81
N ILE A 136 -3.73 -13.26 -5.98
CA ILE A 136 -4.74 -12.20 -5.86
C ILE A 136 -5.25 -11.94 -4.44
N ILE A 137 -4.76 -12.64 -3.41
CA ILE A 137 -5.04 -12.28 -2.00
C ILE A 137 -4.58 -10.86 -1.73
N VAL A 138 -3.43 -10.49 -2.24
CA VAL A 138 -2.73 -9.24 -1.98
C VAL A 138 -3.57 -8.02 -2.40
N THR A 139 -3.80 -7.09 -1.47
CA THR A 139 -4.34 -5.75 -1.74
C THR A 139 -3.20 -4.73 -1.65
N GLY A 140 -2.92 -4.00 -2.74
CA GLY A 140 -1.71 -3.18 -2.82
C GLY A 140 -1.77 -1.86 -2.03
N PRO A 141 -0.86 -1.62 -1.08
CA PRO A 141 -0.78 -0.35 -0.36
C PRO A 141 -0.41 0.81 -1.29
N THR A 142 0.36 0.53 -2.32
CA THR A 142 0.75 1.49 -3.39
C THR A 142 -0.45 2.08 -4.12
N VAL A 143 -1.57 1.38 -4.14
CA VAL A 143 -2.83 1.79 -4.77
C VAL A 143 -3.78 2.41 -3.75
N ILE A 144 -3.90 1.80 -2.58
CA ILE A 144 -4.83 2.22 -1.53
C ILE A 144 -4.48 3.62 -1.03
N THR A 145 -3.20 3.88 -0.71
CA THR A 145 -2.77 5.16 -0.14
C THR A 145 -3.12 6.36 -1.03
N PRO A 146 -2.81 6.38 -2.34
CA PRO A 146 -3.23 7.48 -3.23
C PRO A 146 -4.75 7.65 -3.35
N ILE A 147 -5.52 6.56 -3.30
CA ILE A 147 -6.99 6.63 -3.32
C ILE A 147 -7.51 7.30 -2.05
N LEU A 148 -7.01 6.89 -0.88
CA LEU A 148 -7.44 7.42 0.41
C LEU A 148 -7.08 8.90 0.59
N ARG A 149 -5.95 9.37 0.05
CA ARG A 149 -5.57 10.80 0.06
C ARG A 149 -6.60 11.71 -0.60
N ASN A 150 -7.37 11.20 -1.55
CA ASN A 150 -8.35 11.96 -2.31
C ASN A 150 -9.80 11.84 -1.78
N ILE A 151 -10.03 11.06 -0.73
CA ILE A 151 -11.36 10.79 -0.18
C ILE A 151 -11.34 11.06 1.33
N PRO A 152 -12.01 12.10 1.82
CA PRO A 152 -12.13 12.35 3.25
C PRO A 152 -13.01 11.28 3.90
N LEU A 153 -12.40 10.41 4.68
CA LEU A 153 -13.01 9.29 5.38
C LEU A 153 -12.79 9.42 6.89
N ARG A 154 -13.63 8.72 7.66
CA ARG A 154 -13.36 8.53 9.09
C ARG A 154 -12.04 7.76 9.28
N LYS A 155 -11.30 8.15 10.33
CA LYS A 155 -10.00 7.58 10.70
C LYS A 155 -10.02 6.04 10.77
N ASP A 156 -11.07 5.44 11.35
CA ASP A 156 -11.17 3.99 11.50
C ASP A 156 -11.24 3.27 10.15
N ILE A 157 -11.94 3.82 9.16
CA ILE A 157 -12.05 3.24 7.81
C ILE A 157 -10.71 3.33 7.09
N SER A 158 -10.10 4.52 7.13
CA SER A 158 -8.78 4.77 6.54
C SER A 158 -7.72 3.85 7.16
N ALA A 159 -7.71 3.71 8.49
CA ALA A 159 -6.81 2.82 9.20
C ALA A 159 -7.00 1.36 8.78
N VAL A 160 -8.23 0.84 8.71
CA VAL A 160 -8.48 -0.55 8.30
C VAL A 160 -7.91 -0.82 6.91
N LEU A 161 -8.21 0.03 5.92
CA LEU A 161 -7.75 -0.16 4.55
C LEU A 161 -6.23 -0.04 4.42
N LYS A 162 -5.62 0.94 5.08
CA LYS A 162 -4.17 1.16 5.07
C LYS A 162 -3.42 -0.01 5.71
N TRP A 163 -3.84 -0.44 6.90
CA TRP A 163 -3.21 -1.55 7.59
C TRP A 163 -3.42 -2.88 6.88
N GLU A 164 -4.63 -3.15 6.37
CA GLU A 164 -4.88 -4.32 5.54
C GLU A 164 -3.91 -4.34 4.36
N GLY A 165 -3.85 -3.26 3.56
CA GLY A 165 -3.04 -3.21 2.35
C GLY A 165 -1.55 -3.45 2.61
N ILE A 166 -0.99 -2.95 3.72
CA ILE A 166 0.44 -3.11 4.02
C ILE A 166 0.77 -4.50 4.58
N LEU A 167 -0.09 -5.02 5.47
CA LEU A 167 0.19 -6.30 6.13
C LEU A 167 -0.16 -7.52 5.28
N ILE A 168 -1.06 -7.37 4.31
CA ILE A 168 -1.47 -8.49 3.44
C ILE A 168 -0.41 -8.83 2.38
N ASP A 169 0.42 -7.85 1.96
CA ASP A 169 1.43 -8.06 0.93
C ASP A 169 2.39 -9.21 1.24
N PRO A 170 3.10 -9.21 2.40
CA PRO A 170 3.98 -10.33 2.75
C PRO A 170 3.25 -11.66 2.89
N ILE A 171 2.00 -11.64 3.37
CA ILE A 171 1.21 -12.86 3.59
C ILE A 171 0.76 -13.48 2.27
N GLY A 172 0.28 -12.64 1.35
CA GLY A 172 -0.16 -13.12 0.03
C GLY A 172 1.00 -13.61 -0.82
N ALA A 173 2.15 -12.91 -0.80
CA ALA A 173 3.37 -13.38 -1.45
C ALA A 173 3.79 -14.75 -0.92
N LEU A 174 3.79 -14.94 0.39
CA LEU A 174 4.09 -16.21 1.03
C LEU A 174 3.14 -17.34 0.58
N VAL A 175 1.82 -17.09 0.57
CA VAL A 175 0.85 -18.09 0.14
C VAL A 175 1.08 -18.48 -1.33
N ALA A 176 1.36 -17.50 -2.19
CA ALA A 176 1.66 -17.74 -3.60
C ALA A 176 2.93 -18.59 -3.79
N VAL A 177 4.00 -18.28 -3.05
CA VAL A 177 5.26 -19.06 -3.06
C VAL A 177 5.01 -20.51 -2.61
N LEU A 178 4.28 -20.70 -1.52
CA LEU A 178 3.99 -22.05 -1.02
C LEU A 178 3.23 -22.89 -2.05
N VAL A 179 2.26 -22.31 -2.75
CA VAL A 179 1.53 -23.03 -3.82
C VAL A 179 2.44 -23.26 -5.02
N PHE A 180 3.27 -22.29 -5.40
CA PHE A 180 4.22 -22.45 -6.49
C PHE A 180 5.24 -23.56 -6.21
N GLU A 181 5.80 -23.63 -5.01
CA GLU A 181 6.70 -24.71 -4.60
C GLU A 181 6.00 -26.08 -4.62
N PHE A 182 4.74 -26.13 -4.19
CA PHE A 182 3.95 -27.35 -4.27
C PHE A 182 3.85 -27.87 -5.70
N ILE A 183 3.59 -26.99 -6.67
CA ILE A 183 3.54 -27.35 -8.09
C ILE A 183 4.91 -27.83 -8.57
N SER A 184 5.97 -27.09 -8.24
CA SER A 184 7.34 -27.34 -8.73
C SER A 184 7.93 -28.66 -8.21
N VAL A 185 7.57 -29.08 -6.99
CA VAL A 185 8.06 -30.31 -6.35
C VAL A 185 7.20 -31.54 -6.72
N GLY A 186 6.07 -31.32 -7.41
CA GLY A 186 5.21 -32.42 -7.88
C GLY A 186 4.32 -33.05 -6.81
N GLY A 187 4.04 -32.39 -5.73
CA GLY A 187 3.10 -32.74 -4.66
C GLY A 187 3.43 -34.06 -3.96
N GLY A 188 3.63 -34.05 -2.67
CA GLY A 188 3.89 -35.28 -1.89
C GLY A 188 3.49 -35.17 -0.43
N SER A 189 3.41 -36.28 0.28
CA SER A 189 3.03 -36.36 1.71
C SER A 189 3.97 -35.59 2.66
N GLY A 190 5.16 -35.21 2.19
CA GLY A 190 6.12 -34.38 2.92
C GLY A 190 5.86 -32.87 2.81
N PHE A 191 5.06 -32.43 1.84
CA PHE A 191 4.85 -31.01 1.54
C PHE A 191 4.29 -30.22 2.73
N THR A 192 3.27 -30.73 3.42
CA THR A 192 2.62 -30.01 4.54
C THR A 192 3.61 -29.67 5.66
N LYS A 193 4.54 -30.57 5.99
CA LYS A 193 5.56 -30.32 7.01
C LYS A 193 6.59 -29.31 6.53
N THR A 194 7.02 -29.41 5.28
CA THR A 194 7.96 -28.47 4.65
C THR A 194 7.33 -27.07 4.53
N ALA A 195 6.09 -26.96 4.03
CA ALA A 195 5.35 -25.72 3.92
C ALA A 195 5.19 -25.01 5.28
N LEU A 196 4.81 -25.75 6.32
CA LEU A 196 4.67 -25.20 7.68
C LEU A 196 6.02 -24.74 8.24
N SER A 197 7.10 -25.47 7.94
CA SER A 197 8.46 -25.09 8.32
C SER A 197 8.91 -23.80 7.60
N GLU A 198 8.69 -23.70 6.28
CA GLU A 198 9.03 -22.48 5.52
C GLU A 198 8.21 -21.28 5.99
N PHE A 199 6.92 -21.47 6.23
CA PHE A 199 6.08 -20.43 6.85
C PHE A 199 6.65 -19.94 8.19
N GLY A 200 7.04 -20.89 9.06
CA GLY A 200 7.67 -20.56 10.35
C GLY A 200 8.99 -19.80 10.18
N LYS A 201 9.82 -20.21 9.22
CA LYS A 201 11.09 -19.51 8.91
C LYS A 201 10.84 -18.09 8.42
N ILE A 202 9.90 -17.87 7.50
CA ILE A 202 9.58 -16.53 6.98
C ILE A 202 9.15 -15.59 8.10
N ILE A 203 8.24 -16.04 8.97
CA ILE A 203 7.83 -15.23 10.13
C ILE A 203 9.02 -14.98 11.06
N LEU A 204 9.79 -16.02 11.39
CA LEU A 204 10.91 -15.91 12.32
C LEU A 204 11.99 -14.97 11.78
N PHE A 205 12.48 -15.18 10.55
CA PHE A 205 13.54 -14.36 9.97
C PHE A 205 13.04 -12.97 9.64
N GLY A 206 11.87 -12.82 9.01
CA GLY A 206 11.30 -11.52 8.70
C GLY A 206 11.11 -10.64 9.94
N THR A 207 10.49 -11.17 10.99
CA THR A 207 10.29 -10.40 12.22
C THR A 207 11.60 -10.13 12.97
N SER A 208 12.49 -11.13 13.09
CA SER A 208 13.75 -10.99 13.80
C SER A 208 14.70 -10.02 13.14
N PHE A 209 14.90 -10.11 11.83
CA PHE A 209 15.76 -9.17 11.09
C PHE A 209 15.16 -7.76 11.12
N GLY A 210 13.86 -7.62 10.80
CA GLY A 210 13.20 -6.31 10.82
C GLY A 210 13.32 -5.62 12.17
N PHE A 211 13.07 -6.35 13.27
CA PHE A 211 13.16 -5.82 14.64
C PHE A 211 14.60 -5.47 15.04
N THR A 212 15.55 -6.38 14.80
CA THR A 212 16.96 -6.19 15.18
C THR A 212 17.59 -5.01 14.47
N PHE A 213 17.43 -4.94 13.15
CA PHE A 213 18.01 -3.84 12.36
C PHE A 213 17.32 -2.50 12.61
N ALA A 214 16.02 -2.49 12.93
CA ALA A 214 15.33 -1.27 13.35
C ALA A 214 15.96 -0.70 14.64
N HIS A 215 16.21 -1.55 15.64
CA HIS A 215 16.84 -1.13 16.89
C HIS A 215 18.30 -0.73 16.69
N ALA A 216 19.05 -1.46 15.86
CA ALA A 216 20.42 -1.12 15.52
C ALA A 216 20.50 0.25 14.85
N LEU A 217 19.65 0.50 13.84
CA LEU A 217 19.60 1.79 13.15
C LEU A 217 19.20 2.92 14.10
N THR A 218 18.18 2.70 14.95
CA THR A 218 17.76 3.66 15.98
C THR A 218 18.91 4.00 16.93
N PHE A 219 19.67 3.00 17.37
CA PHE A 219 20.82 3.20 18.25
C PHE A 219 21.91 4.05 17.58
N VAL A 220 22.26 3.74 16.34
CA VAL A 220 23.32 4.46 15.59
C VAL A 220 22.90 5.91 15.32
N ILE A 221 21.63 6.15 14.96
CA ILE A 221 21.09 7.50 14.73
C ILE A 221 21.10 8.31 16.05
N ASN A 222 20.62 7.74 17.14
CA ASN A 222 20.56 8.43 18.44
C ASN A 222 21.95 8.74 19.01
N LYS A 223 22.96 7.93 18.71
CA LYS A 223 24.38 8.17 19.05
C LYS A 223 25.05 9.19 18.14
N LYS A 224 24.34 9.67 17.08
CA LYS A 224 24.87 10.63 16.08
C LYS A 224 26.14 10.14 15.39
N TRP A 225 26.27 8.82 15.17
CA TRP A 225 27.38 8.24 14.44
C TRP A 225 27.27 8.49 12.93
N ILE A 226 26.06 8.76 12.43
CA ILE A 226 25.79 9.08 11.04
C ILE A 226 25.68 10.60 10.90
N PRO A 227 26.48 11.24 10.04
CA PRO A 227 26.32 12.64 9.69
C PRO A 227 24.93 12.89 9.07
N HIS A 228 24.37 14.07 9.34
CA HIS A 228 23.01 14.42 8.94
C HIS A 228 22.72 14.21 7.44
N TYR A 229 23.67 14.63 6.58
CA TYR A 229 23.53 14.49 5.12
C TYR A 229 23.57 13.04 4.61
N LEU A 230 24.06 12.08 5.39
CA LEU A 230 24.08 10.66 5.06
C LEU A 230 22.90 9.88 5.65
N LEU A 231 22.12 10.48 6.52
CA LEU A 231 21.06 9.78 7.26
C LEU A 231 20.08 9.05 6.33
N ASN A 232 19.62 9.73 5.29
CA ASN A 232 18.66 9.19 4.33
C ASN A 232 19.26 8.04 3.49
N VAL A 233 20.50 8.22 3.02
CA VAL A 233 21.19 7.23 2.19
C VAL A 233 21.55 5.98 2.99
N VAL A 234 22.07 6.15 4.22
CA VAL A 234 22.37 5.03 5.12
C VAL A 234 21.09 4.28 5.50
N SER A 235 20.02 4.99 5.82
CA SER A 235 18.73 4.35 6.11
C SER A 235 18.20 3.53 4.94
N LEU A 236 18.32 4.04 3.71
CA LEU A 236 17.96 3.31 2.50
C LEU A 236 18.84 2.06 2.33
N SER A 237 20.14 2.21 2.50
CA SER A 237 21.09 1.09 2.40
C SER A 237 20.81 -0.01 3.41
N VAL A 238 20.43 0.37 4.65
CA VAL A 238 20.05 -0.61 5.69
C VAL A 238 18.73 -1.30 5.32
N VAL A 239 17.75 -0.61 4.74
CA VAL A 239 16.50 -1.24 4.26
C VAL A 239 16.79 -2.31 3.22
N LEU A 240 17.62 -1.98 2.21
CA LEU A 240 18.03 -2.94 1.19
C LEU A 240 18.83 -4.11 1.76
N LEU A 241 19.74 -3.82 2.70
CA LEU A 241 20.50 -4.85 3.41
C LEU A 241 19.59 -5.82 4.16
N VAL A 242 18.62 -5.29 4.92
CA VAL A 242 17.65 -6.11 5.68
C VAL A 242 16.81 -6.97 4.75
N PHE A 243 16.34 -6.39 3.65
CA PHE A 243 15.59 -7.11 2.63
C PHE A 243 16.40 -8.29 2.09
N VAL A 244 17.57 -8.01 1.52
CA VAL A 244 18.44 -9.04 0.91
C VAL A 244 18.89 -10.08 1.93
N GLN A 245 19.31 -9.64 3.13
CA GLN A 245 19.76 -10.56 4.18
C GLN A 245 18.63 -11.50 4.62
N SER A 246 17.42 -10.99 4.83
CA SER A 246 16.28 -11.82 5.21
C SER A 246 15.91 -12.80 4.09
N GLU A 247 15.91 -12.34 2.83
CA GLU A 247 15.60 -13.11 1.65
C GLU A 247 16.55 -14.30 1.44
N THR A 248 17.84 -14.15 1.79
CA THR A 248 18.82 -15.25 1.72
C THR A 248 18.58 -16.34 2.75
N PHE A 249 17.95 -16.04 3.88
CA PHE A 249 17.63 -17.06 4.92
C PHE A 249 16.29 -17.74 4.70
N ALA A 250 15.33 -17.03 4.18
CA ALA A 250 14.02 -17.59 3.79
C ALA A 250 13.42 -16.74 2.67
N HIS A 251 13.09 -17.34 1.55
CA HIS A 251 12.45 -16.67 0.42
C HIS A 251 11.19 -15.93 0.87
N GLU A 252 10.98 -14.71 0.34
CA GLU A 252 9.85 -13.79 0.64
C GLU A 252 9.81 -13.27 2.09
N SER A 253 10.77 -13.63 2.95
CA SER A 253 10.84 -13.06 4.30
C SER A 253 11.33 -11.59 4.30
N GLY A 254 12.00 -11.17 3.23
CA GLY A 254 12.49 -9.81 3.05
C GLY A 254 11.38 -8.76 3.08
N LEU A 255 10.24 -9.02 2.45
CA LEU A 255 9.09 -8.12 2.47
C LEU A 255 8.55 -7.91 3.89
N LEU A 256 8.42 -8.98 4.65
CA LEU A 256 8.00 -8.90 6.06
C LEU A 256 9.04 -8.15 6.92
N ALA A 257 10.32 -8.41 6.69
CA ALA A 257 11.40 -7.76 7.45
C ALA A 257 11.39 -6.23 7.29
N VAL A 258 11.23 -5.72 6.08
CA VAL A 258 11.20 -4.26 5.85
C VAL A 258 9.93 -3.61 6.40
N VAL A 259 8.77 -4.28 6.35
CA VAL A 259 7.53 -3.80 6.98
C VAL A 259 7.70 -3.72 8.49
N VAL A 260 8.20 -4.78 9.14
CA VAL A 260 8.46 -4.80 10.59
C VAL A 260 9.47 -3.74 10.98
N MET A 261 10.56 -3.60 10.21
CA MET A 261 11.55 -2.54 10.43
C MET A 261 10.91 -1.16 10.35
N GLY A 262 10.08 -0.90 9.34
CA GLY A 262 9.34 0.35 9.18
C GLY A 262 8.41 0.62 10.37
N MET A 263 7.60 -0.36 10.79
CA MET A 263 6.70 -0.23 11.94
C MET A 263 7.44 0.08 13.25
N VAL A 264 8.56 -0.59 13.49
CA VAL A 264 9.36 -0.36 14.70
C VAL A 264 9.96 1.04 14.71
N LEU A 265 10.55 1.48 13.60
CA LEU A 265 11.11 2.82 13.45
C LEU A 265 10.02 3.91 13.52
N GLY A 266 8.89 3.69 12.84
CA GLY A 266 7.77 4.63 12.81
C GLY A 266 7.10 4.86 14.17
N ASN A 267 7.16 3.87 15.07
CA ASN A 267 6.61 3.96 16.43
C ASN A 267 7.70 4.19 17.49
N GLY A 268 8.96 4.26 17.07
CA GLY A 268 10.11 4.55 17.95
C GLY A 268 10.29 6.05 18.24
N LYS A 269 11.16 6.36 19.22
CA LYS A 269 11.55 7.74 19.55
C LYS A 269 12.75 8.17 18.70
N LEU A 270 12.54 8.40 17.40
CA LEU A 270 13.56 8.92 16.49
C LEU A 270 13.44 10.44 16.38
N LYS A 271 14.53 11.17 16.65
CA LYS A 271 14.54 12.66 16.60
C LYS A 271 14.38 13.22 15.19
N ASN A 272 14.79 12.47 14.15
CA ASN A 272 14.83 12.92 12.75
C ASN A 272 13.87 12.11 11.85
N LEU A 273 12.79 11.56 12.42
CA LEU A 273 11.84 10.73 11.68
C LEU A 273 11.21 11.47 10.48
N LYS A 274 10.98 12.79 10.62
CA LYS A 274 10.35 13.61 9.59
C LYS A 274 11.16 13.69 8.29
N GLU A 275 12.47 13.97 8.40
CA GLU A 275 13.33 14.03 7.22
C GLU A 275 13.41 12.69 6.49
N LEU A 276 13.44 11.61 7.28
CA LEU A 276 13.42 10.26 6.75
C LEU A 276 12.12 10.00 5.96
N LEU A 277 10.98 10.49 6.44
CA LEU A 277 9.69 10.36 5.78
C LEU A 277 9.63 11.14 4.47
N TYR A 278 10.05 12.41 4.42
CA TYR A 278 10.05 13.22 3.19
C TYR A 278 10.89 12.63 2.07
N PHE A 279 12.13 12.24 2.38
CA PHE A 279 13.00 11.62 1.39
C PHE A 279 12.40 10.34 0.82
N LYS A 280 11.83 9.51 1.70
CA LYS A 280 11.25 8.23 1.29
C LYS A 280 9.96 8.39 0.52
N GLU A 281 9.12 9.35 0.85
CA GLU A 281 7.93 9.66 0.07
C GLU A 281 8.28 10.05 -1.37
N SER A 282 9.26 10.92 -1.57
CA SER A 282 9.74 11.31 -2.89
C SER A 282 10.29 10.14 -3.69
N LEU A 283 11.04 9.25 -3.01
CA LEU A 283 11.60 8.05 -3.62
C LEU A 283 10.49 7.05 -3.99
N SER A 284 9.49 6.86 -3.14
CA SER A 284 8.36 5.98 -3.42
C SER A 284 7.51 6.48 -4.59
N VAL A 285 7.27 7.78 -4.68
CA VAL A 285 6.57 8.38 -5.84
C VAL A 285 7.31 8.06 -7.13
N LEU A 286 8.65 8.18 -7.14
CA LEU A 286 9.47 7.83 -8.30
C LEU A 286 9.40 6.34 -8.62
N LEU A 287 9.60 5.48 -7.61
CA LEU A 287 9.58 4.03 -7.78
C LEU A 287 8.21 3.50 -8.23
N ILE A 288 7.12 3.99 -7.63
CA ILE A 288 5.76 3.66 -8.04
C ILE A 288 5.55 4.02 -9.51
N SER A 289 6.03 5.20 -9.94
CA SER A 289 5.89 5.65 -11.32
C SER A 289 6.63 4.73 -12.29
N ILE A 290 7.86 4.38 -11.98
CA ILE A 290 8.66 3.46 -12.79
C ILE A 290 8.02 2.08 -12.84
N LEU A 291 7.60 1.54 -11.69
CA LEU A 291 7.01 0.20 -11.59
C LEU A 291 5.73 0.06 -12.40
N PHE A 292 4.79 1.02 -12.27
CA PHE A 292 3.51 0.92 -12.97
C PHE A 292 3.68 1.05 -14.50
N ILE A 293 4.57 1.94 -14.96
CA ILE A 293 4.86 2.06 -16.39
C ILE A 293 5.54 0.78 -16.91
N LEU A 294 6.57 0.28 -16.22
CA LEU A 294 7.29 -0.93 -16.62
C LEU A 294 6.37 -2.16 -16.68
N LEU A 295 5.59 -2.40 -15.62
CA LEU A 295 4.75 -3.59 -15.56
C LEU A 295 3.59 -3.51 -16.56
N SER A 296 3.01 -2.33 -16.77
CA SER A 296 1.98 -2.17 -17.80
C SER A 296 2.54 -2.27 -19.21
N ALA A 297 3.76 -1.76 -19.45
CA ALA A 297 4.44 -1.90 -20.75
C ALA A 297 4.89 -3.35 -21.03
N ASN A 298 5.12 -4.14 -19.96
CA ASN A 298 5.55 -5.53 -20.10
C ASN A 298 4.43 -6.47 -20.63
N ILE A 299 3.16 -6.08 -20.52
CA ILE A 299 2.03 -6.84 -21.03
C ILE A 299 2.16 -6.97 -22.55
N ASN A 300 1.81 -8.14 -23.10
CA ASN A 300 1.73 -8.34 -24.55
C ASN A 300 0.27 -8.24 -25.02
N MET A 301 0.05 -7.80 -26.26
CA MET A 301 -1.30 -7.71 -26.82
C MET A 301 -1.96 -9.09 -26.93
N VAL A 302 -1.18 -10.13 -27.21
CA VAL A 302 -1.66 -11.52 -27.27
C VAL A 302 -2.25 -11.92 -25.91
N ASP A 303 -1.60 -11.57 -24.79
CA ASP A 303 -2.09 -11.85 -23.45
C ASP A 303 -3.40 -11.13 -23.15
N LEU A 304 -3.56 -9.89 -23.63
CA LEU A 304 -4.80 -9.13 -23.51
C LEU A 304 -5.92 -9.74 -24.36
N MET A 305 -5.61 -10.19 -25.58
CA MET A 305 -6.58 -10.86 -26.45
C MET A 305 -7.05 -12.22 -25.89
N LEU A 306 -6.16 -12.97 -25.23
CA LEU A 306 -6.50 -14.22 -24.53
C LEU A 306 -7.59 -14.01 -23.49
N LEU A 307 -7.59 -12.80 -22.88
CA LEU A 307 -8.55 -12.43 -21.84
C LEU A 307 -9.86 -11.84 -22.39
N TYR A 308 -9.95 -11.54 -23.69
CA TYR A 308 -11.17 -11.04 -24.32
C TYR A 308 -12.23 -12.14 -24.46
N ASN A 309 -12.71 -12.61 -23.29
CA ASN A 309 -13.66 -13.70 -23.18
C ASN A 309 -14.66 -13.39 -22.04
N TRP A 310 -15.90 -13.84 -22.20
CA TRP A 310 -16.94 -13.73 -21.18
C TRP A 310 -16.55 -14.44 -19.86
N LYS A 311 -15.77 -15.53 -19.91
CA LYS A 311 -15.23 -16.24 -18.73
C LYS A 311 -14.39 -15.30 -17.85
N THR A 312 -13.56 -14.48 -18.48
CA THR A 312 -12.73 -13.47 -17.79
C THR A 312 -13.57 -12.39 -17.11
N ALA A 313 -14.58 -11.87 -17.83
CA ALA A 313 -15.49 -10.89 -17.27
C ALA A 313 -16.28 -11.45 -16.07
N LEU A 314 -16.72 -12.70 -16.17
CA LEU A 314 -17.42 -13.40 -15.09
C LEU A 314 -16.50 -13.62 -13.87
N LEU A 315 -15.26 -14.07 -14.09
CA LEU A 315 -14.26 -14.23 -13.03
C LEU A 315 -14.04 -12.92 -12.29
N PHE A 316 -13.79 -11.83 -13.04
CA PHE A 316 -13.62 -10.50 -12.47
C PHE A 316 -14.82 -10.08 -11.64
N PHE A 317 -16.01 -10.22 -12.19
CA PHE A 317 -17.25 -9.88 -11.51
C PHE A 317 -17.41 -10.67 -10.19
N LEU A 318 -17.21 -11.98 -10.20
CA LEU A 318 -17.36 -12.82 -9.02
C LEU A 318 -16.33 -12.47 -7.94
N ILE A 319 -15.07 -12.21 -8.32
CA ILE A 319 -14.03 -11.85 -7.35
C ILE A 319 -14.33 -10.49 -6.69
N VAL A 320 -14.71 -9.49 -7.48
CA VAL A 320 -14.90 -8.12 -6.99
C VAL A 320 -16.22 -7.97 -6.25
N PHE A 321 -17.31 -8.52 -6.78
CA PHE A 321 -18.66 -8.27 -6.26
C PHE A 321 -19.20 -9.36 -5.34
N ILE A 322 -18.57 -10.54 -5.28
CA ILE A 322 -18.99 -11.64 -4.40
C ILE A 322 -17.91 -12.00 -3.40
N ILE A 323 -16.73 -12.40 -3.86
CA ILE A 323 -15.67 -12.93 -2.97
C ILE A 323 -15.16 -11.84 -2.02
N ARG A 324 -14.82 -10.65 -2.55
CA ARG A 324 -14.31 -9.56 -1.71
C ARG A 324 -15.36 -9.11 -0.67
N PRO A 325 -16.62 -8.81 -1.00
CA PRO A 325 -17.63 -8.51 -0.01
C PRO A 325 -17.83 -9.65 1.01
N LEU A 326 -17.91 -10.90 0.56
CA LEU A 326 -18.05 -12.04 1.46
C LEU A 326 -16.92 -12.09 2.50
N GLY A 327 -15.66 -11.95 2.05
CA GLY A 327 -14.48 -11.89 2.93
C GLY A 327 -14.57 -10.75 3.95
N VAL A 328 -14.97 -9.56 3.51
CA VAL A 328 -15.11 -8.39 4.41
C VAL A 328 -16.23 -8.59 5.40
N PHE A 329 -17.42 -9.02 4.98
CA PHE A 329 -18.55 -9.22 5.89
C PHE A 329 -18.30 -10.32 6.93
N ILE A 330 -17.65 -11.42 6.55
CA ILE A 330 -17.24 -12.48 7.49
C ILE A 330 -16.21 -11.92 8.48
N SER A 331 -15.21 -11.20 8.01
CA SER A 331 -14.13 -10.65 8.84
C SER A 331 -14.60 -9.57 9.80
N THR A 332 -15.59 -8.77 9.38
CA THR A 332 -16.16 -7.69 10.17
C THR A 332 -17.39 -8.10 11.00
N TYR A 333 -17.72 -9.38 11.01
CA TYR A 333 -18.78 -9.89 11.87
C TYR A 333 -18.44 -9.60 13.35
N LYS A 334 -19.41 -9.05 14.09
CA LYS A 334 -19.23 -8.57 15.49
C LYS A 334 -18.23 -7.40 15.64
N SER A 335 -18.00 -6.60 14.60
CA SER A 335 -17.22 -5.34 14.69
C SER A 335 -18.16 -4.14 14.94
N ASN A 336 -17.58 -3.05 15.45
CA ASN A 336 -18.30 -1.79 15.64
C ASN A 336 -18.50 -0.98 14.34
N LEU A 337 -18.05 -1.50 13.21
CA LEU A 337 -18.20 -0.85 11.90
C LEU A 337 -19.67 -0.88 11.46
N LYS A 338 -20.16 0.25 10.99
CA LYS A 338 -21.50 0.38 10.40
C LYS A 338 -21.60 -0.39 9.08
N PHE A 339 -22.80 -0.78 8.68
CA PHE A 339 -23.03 -1.49 7.42
C PHE A 339 -22.44 -0.75 6.21
N ASN A 340 -22.64 0.56 6.14
CA ASN A 340 -22.10 1.43 5.08
C ASN A 340 -20.57 1.41 5.04
N GLU A 341 -19.91 1.39 6.20
CA GLU A 341 -18.46 1.31 6.31
C GLU A 341 -17.92 -0.03 5.82
N LYS A 342 -18.61 -1.13 6.18
CA LYS A 342 -18.28 -2.47 5.67
C LYS A 342 -18.44 -2.56 4.16
N LEU A 343 -19.49 -1.96 3.63
CA LEU A 343 -19.76 -1.93 2.19
C LEU A 343 -18.66 -1.15 1.45
N PHE A 344 -18.21 -0.03 2.00
CA PHE A 344 -17.10 0.74 1.43
C PHE A 344 -15.76 -0.03 1.48
N ILE A 345 -15.43 -0.68 2.60
CA ILE A 345 -14.24 -1.53 2.72
C ILE A 345 -14.30 -2.71 1.73
N SER A 346 -15.50 -3.24 1.47
CA SER A 346 -15.71 -4.29 0.48
C SER A 346 -15.44 -3.81 -0.95
N TRP A 347 -15.81 -2.56 -1.24
CA TRP A 347 -15.58 -1.96 -2.57
C TRP A 347 -14.12 -1.63 -2.80
N VAL A 348 -13.45 -1.04 -1.81
CA VAL A 348 -12.04 -0.63 -1.92
C VAL A 348 -11.14 -1.80 -1.58
N GLY A 349 -10.67 -2.47 -2.61
CA GLY A 349 -9.75 -3.60 -2.50
C GLY A 349 -8.95 -3.80 -3.80
N PRO A 350 -8.21 -2.75 -4.25
CA PRO A 350 -7.40 -2.88 -5.47
C PRO A 350 -6.27 -3.87 -5.22
N ARG A 351 -6.00 -4.73 -6.20
CA ARG A 351 -4.94 -5.71 -6.09
C ARG A 351 -3.57 -5.07 -6.33
N GLY A 352 -2.56 -5.60 -5.63
CA GLY A 352 -1.23 -4.99 -5.58
C GLY A 352 -0.36 -5.31 -6.80
N ILE A 353 0.62 -4.44 -7.03
CA ILE A 353 1.64 -4.60 -8.08
C ILE A 353 2.57 -5.79 -7.77
N VAL A 354 2.75 -6.13 -6.49
CA VAL A 354 3.50 -7.31 -6.02
C VAL A 354 2.95 -8.58 -6.65
N ALA A 355 1.62 -8.74 -6.65
CA ALA A 355 0.94 -9.88 -7.26
C ALA A 355 1.27 -10.00 -8.76
N ALA A 356 1.28 -8.89 -9.49
CA ALA A 356 1.62 -8.87 -10.91
C ALA A 356 3.08 -9.27 -11.16
N GLY A 357 4.02 -8.75 -10.35
CA GLY A 357 5.44 -9.10 -10.44
C GLY A 357 5.70 -10.59 -10.19
N ILE A 358 5.16 -11.13 -9.11
CA ILE A 358 5.29 -12.55 -8.76
C ILE A 358 4.58 -13.44 -9.81
N ALA A 359 3.41 -13.04 -10.30
CA ALA A 359 2.69 -13.76 -11.35
C ALA A 359 3.50 -13.88 -12.64
N SER A 360 4.18 -12.80 -13.04
CA SER A 360 5.06 -12.82 -14.23
C SER A 360 6.23 -13.78 -14.06
N LEU A 361 6.86 -13.80 -12.87
CA LEU A 361 7.95 -14.71 -12.57
C LEU A 361 7.50 -16.18 -12.57
N PHE A 362 6.44 -16.49 -11.81
CA PHE A 362 5.95 -17.85 -11.66
C PHE A 362 5.33 -18.38 -12.95
N GLY A 363 4.54 -17.55 -13.65
CA GLY A 363 3.99 -17.91 -14.95
C GLY A 363 5.08 -18.26 -15.96
N SER A 364 6.13 -17.45 -16.05
CA SER A 364 7.28 -17.72 -16.94
C SER A 364 8.03 -19.01 -16.56
N LYS A 365 8.23 -19.28 -15.27
CA LYS A 365 8.90 -20.51 -14.80
C LYS A 365 8.05 -21.75 -15.10
N LEU A 366 6.75 -21.70 -14.85
CA LEU A 366 5.83 -22.82 -15.11
C LEU A 366 5.66 -23.10 -16.61
N LEU A 367 5.65 -22.07 -17.45
CA LEU A 367 5.66 -22.21 -18.91
C LEU A 367 6.93 -22.93 -19.40
N LYS A 368 8.10 -22.57 -18.86
CA LYS A 368 9.37 -23.25 -19.17
C LYS A 368 9.39 -24.72 -18.72
N GLN A 369 8.65 -25.05 -17.67
CA GLN A 369 8.47 -26.41 -17.16
C GLN A 369 7.41 -27.20 -17.95
N GLY A 370 6.71 -26.58 -18.90
CA GLY A 370 5.67 -27.21 -19.71
C GLY A 370 4.37 -27.51 -18.97
N VAL A 371 4.06 -26.77 -17.90
CA VAL A 371 2.81 -26.93 -17.16
C VAL A 371 1.65 -26.38 -17.98
N GLU A 372 0.71 -27.24 -18.35
CA GLU A 372 -0.48 -26.89 -19.13
C GLU A 372 -1.38 -25.92 -18.37
N GLY A 373 -1.80 -24.82 -19.01
CA GLY A 373 -2.61 -23.75 -18.40
C GLY A 373 -1.80 -22.66 -17.72
N ALA A 374 -0.45 -22.78 -17.63
CA ALA A 374 0.41 -21.76 -17.03
C ALA A 374 0.35 -20.42 -17.80
N GLU A 375 0.01 -20.43 -19.09
CA GLU A 375 -0.16 -19.25 -19.94
C GLU A 375 -1.26 -18.31 -19.44
N TYR A 376 -2.23 -18.79 -18.67
CA TYR A 376 -3.31 -17.98 -18.11
C TYR A 376 -2.91 -17.24 -16.83
N ILE A 377 -1.90 -17.71 -16.07
CA ILE A 377 -1.57 -17.17 -14.73
C ILE A 377 -1.23 -15.68 -14.80
N THR A 378 -0.24 -15.32 -15.62
CA THR A 378 0.20 -13.92 -15.73
C THR A 378 -0.91 -13.02 -16.25
N PRO A 379 -1.59 -13.30 -17.39
CA PRO A 379 -2.66 -12.45 -17.90
C PRO A 379 -3.83 -12.30 -16.93
N LEU A 380 -4.31 -13.38 -16.31
CA LEU A 380 -5.44 -13.31 -15.38
C LEU A 380 -5.12 -12.45 -14.15
N VAL A 381 -3.93 -12.61 -13.54
CA VAL A 381 -3.52 -11.77 -12.42
C VAL A 381 -3.41 -10.30 -12.84
N PHE A 382 -2.78 -10.03 -13.97
CA PHE A 382 -2.71 -8.66 -14.51
C PHE A 382 -4.07 -8.04 -14.74
N MET A 383 -5.01 -8.79 -15.32
CA MET A 383 -6.39 -8.33 -15.53
C MET A 383 -7.07 -7.97 -14.21
N ILE A 384 -6.95 -8.83 -13.19
CA ILE A 384 -7.53 -8.55 -11.87
C ILE A 384 -6.87 -7.32 -11.24
N VAL A 385 -5.54 -7.19 -11.32
CA VAL A 385 -4.81 -6.03 -10.81
C VAL A 385 -5.24 -4.76 -11.52
N LEU A 386 -5.13 -4.70 -12.85
CA LEU A 386 -5.49 -3.53 -13.64
C LEU A 386 -6.97 -3.18 -13.50
N GLY A 387 -7.85 -4.18 -13.64
CA GLY A 387 -9.29 -3.97 -13.55
C GLY A 387 -9.72 -3.44 -12.19
N THR A 388 -9.20 -3.99 -11.08
CA THR A 388 -9.53 -3.52 -9.73
C THR A 388 -8.94 -2.14 -9.44
N VAL A 389 -7.74 -1.85 -9.95
CA VAL A 389 -7.11 -0.52 -9.81
C VAL A 389 -7.92 0.52 -10.58
N LEU A 390 -8.26 0.27 -11.84
CA LEU A 390 -9.07 1.18 -12.65
C LEU A 390 -10.45 1.40 -12.04
N LEU A 391 -11.12 0.32 -11.63
CA LEU A 391 -12.43 0.40 -10.98
C LEU A 391 -12.37 1.25 -9.70
N ASN A 392 -11.43 0.98 -8.82
CA ASN A 392 -11.32 1.71 -7.55
C ASN A 392 -10.86 3.16 -7.76
N ALA A 393 -9.89 3.41 -8.64
CA ALA A 393 -9.41 4.76 -8.92
C ALA A 393 -10.51 5.67 -9.47
N THR A 394 -11.41 5.13 -10.29
CA THR A 394 -12.50 5.91 -10.90
C THR A 394 -13.73 6.01 -10.02
N THR A 395 -14.07 4.96 -9.29
CA THR A 395 -15.39 4.85 -8.60
C THR A 395 -15.33 5.04 -7.10
N ALA A 396 -14.19 4.87 -6.42
CA ALA A 396 -14.12 4.87 -4.95
C ALA A 396 -14.68 6.16 -4.33
N ARG A 397 -14.38 7.33 -4.90
CA ARG A 397 -14.89 8.61 -4.43
C ARG A 397 -16.42 8.75 -4.61
N LEU A 398 -16.92 8.32 -5.76
CA LEU A 398 -18.36 8.31 -6.05
C LEU A 398 -19.08 7.34 -5.10
N PHE A 399 -18.54 6.14 -4.96
CA PHE A 399 -19.08 5.11 -4.09
C PHE A 399 -19.09 5.54 -2.61
N ALA A 400 -18.02 6.21 -2.13
CA ALA A 400 -17.99 6.80 -0.79
C ALA A 400 -19.14 7.78 -0.54
N LYS A 401 -19.49 8.59 -1.56
CA LYS A 401 -20.64 9.52 -1.49
C LYS A 401 -21.98 8.79 -1.47
N ILE A 402 -22.17 7.80 -2.34
CA ILE A 402 -23.40 7.01 -2.44
C ILE A 402 -23.69 6.27 -1.14
N VAL A 403 -22.67 5.61 -0.59
CA VAL A 403 -22.80 4.82 0.65
C VAL A 403 -22.85 5.71 1.89
N GLY A 404 -22.52 7.01 1.77
CA GLY A 404 -22.61 7.97 2.88
C GLY A 404 -21.45 7.87 3.89
N VAL A 405 -20.29 7.32 3.47
CA VAL A 405 -19.04 7.32 4.28
C VAL A 405 -18.14 8.51 3.98
N PHE A 406 -18.45 9.23 2.90
CA PHE A 406 -17.77 10.47 2.54
C PHE A 406 -18.12 11.55 3.57
N LEU A 407 -17.10 12.10 4.23
CA LEU A 407 -17.30 13.17 5.19
C LEU A 407 -17.66 14.46 4.43
N LYS A 408 -18.93 14.86 4.53
CA LYS A 408 -19.41 16.12 3.92
C LYS A 408 -18.95 17.34 4.73
N ASN A 409 -18.91 17.20 6.06
CA ASN A 409 -18.43 18.19 6.99
C ASN A 409 -17.42 17.51 7.91
N SER A 410 -16.21 18.05 7.96
CA SER A 410 -15.22 17.63 8.93
C SER A 410 -15.62 18.21 10.28
N GLU A 411 -16.01 17.37 11.23
CA GLU A 411 -16.47 17.80 12.56
C GLU A 411 -15.38 17.72 13.63
N GLY A 412 -14.19 17.26 13.27
CA GLY A 412 -13.06 17.22 14.17
C GLY A 412 -12.48 18.60 14.45
N ILE A 413 -11.79 18.73 15.54
CA ILE A 413 -11.27 20.01 16.05
C ILE A 413 -9.76 19.89 16.26
N LEU A 414 -9.00 20.78 15.62
CA LEU A 414 -7.58 20.97 15.89
C LEU A 414 -7.41 22.08 16.93
N ILE A 415 -6.74 21.78 18.03
CA ILE A 415 -6.42 22.76 19.06
C ILE A 415 -4.91 23.01 19.02
N VAL A 416 -4.52 24.26 18.75
CA VAL A 416 -3.14 24.72 18.83
C VAL A 416 -2.85 25.21 20.24
N GLY A 417 -1.94 24.54 20.93
CA GLY A 417 -1.63 24.73 22.34
C GLY A 417 -2.24 23.61 23.20
N ALA A 418 -1.39 22.90 23.95
CA ALA A 418 -1.79 21.81 24.82
C ALA A 418 -1.72 22.17 26.32
N SER A 419 -2.08 23.40 26.65
CA SER A 419 -2.16 23.92 28.01
C SER A 419 -3.19 23.14 28.85
N LYS A 420 -3.17 23.32 30.16
CA LYS A 420 -4.17 22.70 31.06
C LYS A 420 -5.61 23.07 30.66
N ALA A 421 -5.84 24.33 30.26
CA ALA A 421 -7.16 24.78 29.79
C ALA A 421 -7.55 24.10 28.47
N SER A 422 -6.64 24.04 27.51
CA SER A 422 -6.86 23.36 26.22
C SER A 422 -7.17 21.88 26.40
N ARG A 423 -6.52 21.20 27.34
CA ARG A 423 -6.79 19.79 27.66
C ARG A 423 -8.17 19.58 28.27
N LEU A 424 -8.63 20.51 29.12
CA LEU A 424 -10.00 20.46 29.66
C LEU A 424 -11.05 20.62 28.57
N ILE A 425 -10.86 21.58 27.68
CA ILE A 425 -11.73 21.80 26.50
C ILE A 425 -11.72 20.54 25.60
N ALA A 426 -10.54 20.02 25.31
CA ALA A 426 -10.38 18.82 24.49
C ALA A 426 -11.11 17.61 25.08
N ASN A 427 -10.96 17.37 26.39
CA ASN A 427 -11.63 16.28 27.09
C ASN A 427 -13.18 16.45 27.07
N TYR A 428 -13.64 17.66 27.29
CA TYR A 428 -15.08 17.99 27.19
C TYR A 428 -15.63 17.66 25.79
N LEU A 429 -14.99 18.14 24.74
CA LEU A 429 -15.40 17.92 23.35
C LEU A 429 -15.33 16.42 22.96
N GLN A 430 -14.33 15.71 23.46
CA GLN A 430 -14.18 14.27 23.22
C GLN A 430 -15.30 13.47 23.89
N ASN A 431 -15.77 13.86 25.07
CA ASN A 431 -16.91 13.24 25.75
C ASN A 431 -18.23 13.43 24.97
N PHE A 432 -18.33 14.45 24.13
CA PHE A 432 -19.43 14.66 23.18
C PHE A 432 -19.23 13.95 21.83
N GLY A 433 -18.25 13.04 21.76
CA GLY A 433 -18.01 12.23 20.55
C GLY A 433 -17.31 12.98 19.41
N LYS A 434 -16.74 14.17 19.66
CA LYS A 434 -15.95 14.90 18.66
C LYS A 434 -14.50 14.41 18.71
N ARG A 435 -13.88 14.22 17.55
CA ARG A 435 -12.43 14.01 17.48
C ARG A 435 -11.72 15.32 17.77
N VAL A 436 -10.80 15.29 18.71
CA VAL A 436 -9.98 16.48 19.07
C VAL A 436 -8.52 16.10 18.97
N VAL A 437 -7.76 16.91 18.26
CA VAL A 437 -6.32 16.79 18.11
C VAL A 437 -5.66 18.01 18.73
N LEU A 438 -4.74 17.81 19.66
CA LEU A 438 -3.93 18.87 20.26
C LEU A 438 -2.54 18.90 19.62
N ILE A 439 -2.02 20.07 19.33
CA ILE A 439 -0.65 20.26 18.89
C ILE A 439 0.05 21.29 19.77
N ASP A 440 1.29 21.01 20.16
CA ASP A 440 2.13 21.93 20.91
C ASP A 440 3.62 21.63 20.64
N ALA A 441 4.46 22.65 20.67
CA ALA A 441 5.91 22.48 20.57
C ALA A 441 6.51 21.93 21.87
N ASN A 442 5.81 22.05 22.99
CA ASN A 442 6.27 21.57 24.31
C ASN A 442 5.96 20.09 24.49
N THR A 443 7.01 19.27 24.50
CA THR A 443 6.92 17.82 24.68
C THR A 443 6.22 17.40 25.97
N THR A 444 6.43 18.14 27.07
CA THR A 444 5.82 17.85 28.38
C THR A 444 4.28 17.98 28.31
N PHE A 445 3.77 19.06 27.69
CA PHE A 445 2.33 19.26 27.57
C PHE A 445 1.67 18.20 26.69
N VAL A 446 2.36 17.79 25.63
CA VAL A 446 1.90 16.69 24.76
C VAL A 446 1.89 15.36 25.49
N GLU A 447 2.94 15.04 26.24
CA GLU A 447 2.99 13.80 27.03
C GLU A 447 1.89 13.75 28.09
N GLU A 448 1.62 14.86 28.77
CA GLU A 448 0.51 14.95 29.75
C GLU A 448 -0.85 14.80 29.06
N SER A 449 -1.04 15.33 27.87
CA SER A 449 -2.26 15.17 27.07
C SER A 449 -2.47 13.70 26.68
N ASN A 450 -1.41 13.04 26.22
CA ASN A 450 -1.46 11.63 25.85
C ASN A 450 -1.73 10.71 27.04
N LYS A 451 -1.24 11.05 28.26
CA LYS A 451 -1.55 10.32 29.50
C LYS A 451 -3.04 10.41 29.86
N LEU A 452 -3.69 11.50 29.51
CA LEU A 452 -5.12 11.69 29.70
C LEU A 452 -5.99 11.03 28.61
N GLY A 453 -5.38 10.33 27.66
CA GLY A 453 -6.10 9.67 26.55
C GLY A 453 -6.49 10.63 25.43
N LEU A 454 -5.99 11.86 25.42
CA LEU A 454 -6.20 12.82 24.35
C LEU A 454 -5.21 12.57 23.21
N GLU A 455 -5.63 12.78 21.96
CA GLU A 455 -4.76 12.70 20.79
C GLU A 455 -3.91 13.98 20.71
N ALA A 456 -2.59 13.88 21.00
CA ALA A 456 -1.71 15.05 21.02
C ALA A 456 -0.38 14.76 20.32
N TYR A 457 0.14 15.76 19.60
CA TYR A 457 1.38 15.67 18.83
C TYR A 457 2.32 16.83 19.13
N VAL A 458 3.63 16.54 19.15
CA VAL A 458 4.67 17.57 19.24
C VAL A 458 4.89 18.15 17.86
N VAL A 459 4.51 19.40 17.68
CA VAL A 459 4.58 20.11 16.40
C VAL A 459 5.05 21.55 16.65
N ASN A 460 6.09 21.98 15.91
CA ASN A 460 6.42 23.38 15.78
C ASN A 460 5.67 23.96 14.59
N ILE A 461 4.68 24.78 14.82
CA ILE A 461 3.80 25.32 13.77
C ILE A 461 4.51 26.16 12.73
N TYR A 462 5.71 26.65 13.02
CA TYR A 462 6.50 27.49 12.10
C TYR A 462 7.33 26.65 11.11
N ASP A 463 7.74 25.44 11.51
CA ASP A 463 8.69 24.62 10.78
C ASP A 463 8.06 23.35 10.21
N ASP A 464 6.88 22.95 10.71
CA ASP A 464 6.28 21.67 10.43
C ASP A 464 5.02 21.82 9.55
N ASP A 465 4.95 21.07 8.47
CA ASP A 465 3.68 20.87 7.78
C ASP A 465 2.81 19.90 8.61
N LEU A 466 1.63 20.37 9.00
CA LEU A 466 0.69 19.60 9.83
C LEU A 466 0.17 18.35 9.12
N THR A 467 0.05 18.41 7.79
CA THR A 467 -0.54 17.35 6.98
C THR A 467 0.32 16.10 6.94
N ASP A 468 1.64 16.24 7.19
CA ASP A 468 2.58 15.13 7.12
C ASP A 468 2.56 14.21 8.33
N ASN A 469 2.17 14.74 9.48
CA ASN A 469 2.26 14.01 10.74
C ASN A 469 0.91 13.67 11.37
N ILE A 470 -0.14 14.32 10.91
CA ILE A 470 -1.47 14.22 11.49
C ILE A 470 -2.48 14.01 10.38
N GLU A 471 -3.28 12.98 10.49
CA GLU A 471 -4.40 12.75 9.59
C GLU A 471 -5.50 13.77 9.89
N LEU A 472 -5.56 14.84 9.09
CA LEU A 472 -6.46 15.98 9.29
C LEU A 472 -7.74 15.89 8.44
N ASN A 473 -7.97 14.80 7.72
CA ASN A 473 -9.07 14.66 6.75
C ASN A 473 -10.47 14.85 7.35
N ASP A 474 -10.62 14.65 8.65
CA ASP A 474 -11.87 14.80 9.40
C ASP A 474 -11.88 16.02 10.32
N ILE A 475 -10.83 16.86 10.28
CA ILE A 475 -10.72 18.10 11.05
C ILE A 475 -11.31 19.25 10.24
N GLY A 476 -12.32 19.91 10.79
CA GLY A 476 -13.01 21.06 10.17
C GLY A 476 -12.93 22.35 10.97
N TYR A 477 -12.50 22.27 12.23
CA TYR A 477 -12.44 23.44 13.11
C TYR A 477 -11.02 23.61 13.68
N LEU A 478 -10.59 24.86 13.79
CA LEU A 478 -9.33 25.25 14.40
C LEU A 478 -9.60 26.13 15.64
N LEU A 479 -9.04 25.74 16.77
CA LEU A 479 -8.98 26.54 17.98
C LEU A 479 -7.52 26.88 18.31
N ALA A 480 -7.13 28.13 18.15
CA ALA A 480 -5.80 28.59 18.50
C ALA A 480 -5.80 29.09 19.96
N LEU A 481 -5.35 28.23 20.88
CA LEU A 481 -5.39 28.45 22.33
C LEU A 481 -3.98 28.38 22.95
N SER A 482 -2.93 28.71 22.19
CA SER A 482 -1.58 28.83 22.75
C SER A 482 -1.44 30.09 23.60
N GLY A 483 -0.47 30.12 24.50
CA GLY A 483 -0.17 31.31 25.29
C GLY A 483 0.49 32.46 24.53
N SER A 484 0.69 32.33 23.21
CA SER A 484 1.34 33.32 22.35
C SER A 484 0.40 33.81 21.26
N ASP A 485 0.15 35.09 21.22
CA ASP A 485 -0.67 35.75 20.20
C ASP A 485 -0.08 35.57 18.79
N ALA A 486 1.26 35.58 18.68
CA ALA A 486 1.96 35.38 17.41
C ALA A 486 1.73 33.97 16.87
N VAL A 487 1.81 32.93 17.74
CA VAL A 487 1.52 31.53 17.41
C VAL A 487 0.07 31.38 16.97
N ASN A 488 -0.87 31.99 17.69
CA ASN A 488 -2.30 31.90 17.38
C ASN A 488 -2.63 32.56 16.04
N LYS A 489 -2.11 33.75 15.76
CA LYS A 489 -2.27 34.46 14.47
C LYS A 489 -1.66 33.65 13.31
N PHE A 490 -0.46 33.10 13.50
CA PHE A 490 0.18 32.28 12.49
C PHE A 490 -0.65 31.01 12.19
N ALA A 491 -1.14 30.32 13.24
CA ALA A 491 -1.97 29.16 13.10
C ALA A 491 -3.25 29.47 12.30
N ILE A 492 -3.94 30.56 12.63
CA ILE A 492 -5.17 30.96 11.92
C ILE A 492 -4.87 31.26 10.46
N ASN A 493 -3.83 32.04 10.17
CA ASN A 493 -3.52 32.47 8.80
C ASN A 493 -3.08 31.30 7.89
N ASN A 494 -2.28 30.39 8.39
CA ASN A 494 -1.73 29.30 7.58
C ASN A 494 -2.64 28.08 7.52
N PHE A 495 -3.30 27.74 8.63
CA PHE A 495 -4.10 26.53 8.67
C PHE A 495 -5.57 26.73 8.28
N ALA A 496 -6.08 27.96 8.36
CA ALA A 496 -7.41 28.26 7.84
C ALA A 496 -7.51 28.02 6.33
N THR A 497 -6.48 28.34 5.56
CA THR A 497 -6.41 28.06 4.11
C THR A 497 -6.24 26.58 3.83
N THR A 498 -5.43 25.86 4.60
CA THR A 498 -5.22 24.41 4.46
C THR A 498 -6.49 23.64 4.82
N LEU A 499 -7.14 23.98 5.93
CA LEU A 499 -8.42 23.42 6.33
C LEU A 499 -9.57 23.84 5.39
N ALA A 500 -9.56 25.07 4.87
CA ALA A 500 -10.54 25.56 3.89
C ALA A 500 -10.47 24.81 2.55
N ASN A 501 -9.29 24.39 2.14
CA ASN A 501 -9.12 23.55 0.94
C ASN A 501 -9.60 22.11 1.14
N MET A 502 -9.70 21.63 2.39
CA MET A 502 -10.24 20.33 2.76
C MET A 502 -11.76 20.37 3.02
N VAL A 503 -12.30 21.53 3.34
CA VAL A 503 -13.72 21.77 3.60
C VAL A 503 -14.23 22.80 2.59
N HIS A 504 -15.25 22.47 1.82
CA HIS A 504 -16.03 23.48 1.10
C HIS A 504 -16.77 24.31 2.16
N PHE A 505 -16.28 25.52 2.41
CA PHE A 505 -17.08 26.50 3.13
C PHE A 505 -18.35 26.78 2.33
N VAL A 506 -19.48 26.59 2.95
CA VAL A 506 -20.74 27.22 2.57
C VAL A 506 -20.72 28.65 3.08
#